data_eb302003cc024df8bc0a04117bacd004
#
_entry.id   eb302003cc024df8bc0a04117bacd004
#
_cell.length_a   1.000
_cell.length_b   1.000
_cell.length_c   1.000
_cell.angle_alpha   90.00
_cell.angle_beta   90.00
_cell.angle_gamma   90.00
#
_symmetry.space_group_name_H-M   'P 1'
#
loop_
_entity.id
_entity.type
_entity.pdbx_description
1 polymer ?
#
loop_
_entity_poly.entity_id
_entity_poly.type
_entity_poly.pdbx_seq_one_letter_code
_entity_poly.pdbx_strand_id
1 'polypeptide(L)'
;MPEFTAFASVSLRAIAPEDSAFLLVLYKSSRGDDLRGLGWDEQRISEFLDMQYEAQQRFHASEYKRAIDQIVLRGTEAVGRVTFEPREHEIRCVEVSLMPGHRNAGIGTRLIRELQTEARRQKKPLRLQVIRFSRAISLFERLGFQRISETGTHFQMEWTPGD
;
A
#
# COMPACT_ATOMS: atom_id res chain seq x y z
N MET A 1 -2.41 3.71 17.12
CA MET A 1 -1.82 4.09 15.83
C MET A 1 -0.32 3.91 15.88
N PRO A 2 0.27 3.37 14.83
CA PRO A 2 1.72 3.29 14.76
C PRO A 2 2.36 4.66 14.82
N GLU A 3 3.43 4.81 15.60
CA GLU A 3 4.19 6.04 15.69
C GLU A 3 5.54 5.87 15.01
N PHE A 4 5.91 6.86 14.20
CA PHE A 4 7.20 6.89 13.53
C PHE A 4 8.19 7.67 14.37
N THR A 5 8.85 6.99 15.30
CA THR A 5 9.79 7.65 16.22
C THR A 5 11.23 7.71 15.71
N ALA A 6 11.60 6.81 14.79
CA ALA A 6 12.99 6.67 14.36
C ALA A 6 13.29 7.20 12.97
N PHE A 7 12.26 7.44 12.15
CA PHE A 7 12.43 8.06 10.85
C PHE A 7 12.10 9.54 11.00
N ALA A 8 13.13 10.33 11.18
CA ALA A 8 12.97 11.77 11.33
C ALA A 8 12.05 12.28 10.22
N SER A 9 10.99 12.99 10.60
CA SER A 9 10.03 13.65 9.74
C SER A 9 9.04 12.77 8.96
N VAL A 10 8.99 11.45 9.15
CA VAL A 10 7.93 10.61 8.56
C VAL A 10 6.77 10.49 9.57
N SER A 11 5.56 10.79 9.10
CA SER A 11 4.35 10.71 9.92
C SER A 11 3.15 10.31 9.07
N LEU A 12 2.02 10.03 9.72
CA LEU A 12 0.78 9.64 9.07
C LEU A 12 -0.34 10.59 9.49
N ARG A 13 -1.24 10.89 8.57
CA ARG A 13 -2.49 11.58 8.87
C ARG A 13 -3.64 10.98 8.07
N ALA A 14 -4.87 11.18 8.55
CA ALA A 14 -6.04 10.71 7.82
C ALA A 14 -6.14 11.39 6.45
N ILE A 15 -6.64 10.63 5.47
CA ILE A 15 -6.95 11.16 4.14
C ILE A 15 -8.11 12.16 4.27
N ALA A 16 -8.03 13.24 3.51
CA ALA A 16 -9.08 14.27 3.42
C ALA A 16 -9.48 14.44 1.95
N PRO A 17 -10.65 15.05 1.68
CA PRO A 17 -11.08 15.29 0.29
C PRO A 17 -10.07 16.08 -0.54
N GLU A 18 -9.30 16.97 0.09
CA GLU A 18 -8.27 17.77 -0.56
C GLU A 18 -7.11 16.93 -1.13
N ASP A 19 -6.99 15.67 -0.70
CA ASP A 19 -5.92 14.78 -1.14
C ASP A 19 -6.19 14.10 -2.49
N SER A 20 -7.38 14.29 -3.07
CA SER A 20 -7.79 13.56 -4.29
C SER A 20 -6.79 13.69 -5.43
N ALA A 21 -6.29 14.89 -5.69
CA ALA A 21 -5.34 15.12 -6.78
C ALA A 21 -4.02 14.39 -6.53
N PHE A 22 -3.50 14.44 -5.30
CA PHE A 22 -2.28 13.73 -4.92
C PHE A 22 -2.46 12.22 -5.07
N LEU A 23 -3.59 11.67 -4.59
CA LEU A 23 -3.84 10.23 -4.64
C LEU A 23 -3.91 9.72 -6.07
N LEU A 24 -4.47 10.48 -6.99
CA LEU A 24 -4.48 10.12 -8.41
C LEU A 24 -3.08 10.14 -9.00
N VAL A 25 -2.28 11.17 -8.71
CA VAL A 25 -0.90 11.24 -9.15
C VAL A 25 -0.10 10.05 -8.62
N LEU A 26 -0.27 9.72 -7.35
CA LEU A 26 0.40 8.58 -6.72
C LEU A 26 0.03 7.26 -7.41
N TYR A 27 -1.25 7.05 -7.67
CA TYR A 27 -1.73 5.86 -8.37
C TYR A 27 -1.10 5.75 -9.76
N LYS A 28 -1.12 6.82 -10.53
CA LYS A 28 -0.56 6.84 -11.87
C LYS A 28 0.95 6.60 -11.88
N SER A 29 1.67 7.16 -10.90
CA SER A 29 3.12 6.99 -10.81
C SER A 29 3.52 5.55 -10.51
N SER A 30 2.66 4.81 -9.80
CA SER A 30 2.92 3.42 -9.45
C SER A 30 2.68 2.45 -10.62
N ARG A 31 1.82 2.81 -11.56
CA ARG A 31 1.36 1.90 -12.64
C ARG A 31 1.75 2.34 -14.04
N GLY A 32 2.08 3.60 -14.23
CA GLY A 32 2.35 4.14 -15.56
C GLY A 32 3.54 3.51 -16.26
N ASP A 33 4.58 3.17 -15.53
CA ASP A 33 5.79 2.60 -16.11
C ASP A 33 5.55 1.25 -16.79
N ASP A 34 4.70 0.42 -16.19
CA ASP A 34 4.35 -0.88 -16.79
C ASP A 34 3.65 -0.72 -18.14
N LEU A 35 2.77 0.28 -18.24
CA LEU A 35 2.04 0.55 -19.48
C LEU A 35 2.94 1.18 -20.54
N ARG A 36 3.90 2.04 -20.14
CA ARG A 36 4.92 2.57 -21.07
C ARG A 36 5.74 1.44 -21.65
N GLY A 37 6.07 0.44 -20.86
CA GLY A 37 6.77 -0.76 -21.32
C GLY A 37 5.99 -1.54 -22.38
N LEU A 38 4.67 -1.39 -22.45
CA LEU A 38 3.83 -2.00 -23.48
C LEU A 38 3.71 -1.15 -24.75
N GLY A 39 4.38 -0.01 -24.79
CA GLY A 39 4.37 0.87 -25.97
C GLY A 39 3.18 1.84 -26.05
N TRP A 40 2.45 2.02 -24.95
CA TRP A 40 1.32 2.95 -24.90
C TRP A 40 1.82 4.39 -24.83
N ASP A 41 1.13 5.32 -25.51
CA ASP A 41 1.42 6.74 -25.38
C ASP A 41 0.89 7.31 -24.06
N GLU A 42 1.37 8.49 -23.67
CA GLU A 42 1.06 9.11 -22.38
C GLU A 42 -0.43 9.44 -22.23
N GLN A 43 -1.10 9.86 -23.30
CA GLN A 43 -2.53 10.17 -23.27
C GLN A 43 -3.36 8.91 -22.98
N ARG A 44 -3.05 7.82 -23.69
CA ARG A 44 -3.73 6.54 -23.51
C ARG A 44 -3.52 5.99 -22.09
N ILE A 45 -2.30 6.07 -21.59
CA ILE A 45 -1.96 5.67 -20.22
C ILE A 45 -2.79 6.47 -19.23
N SER A 46 -2.83 7.80 -19.37
CA SER A 46 -3.53 8.68 -18.44
C SER A 46 -5.04 8.38 -18.41
N GLU A 47 -5.67 8.26 -19.57
CA GLU A 47 -7.10 7.97 -19.66
C GLU A 47 -7.45 6.60 -19.07
N PHE A 48 -6.64 5.60 -19.35
CA PHE A 48 -6.83 4.25 -18.82
C PHE A 48 -6.70 4.22 -17.31
N LEU A 49 -5.68 4.88 -16.77
CA LEU A 49 -5.44 4.90 -15.33
C LEU A 49 -6.47 5.74 -14.57
N ASP A 50 -7.01 6.81 -15.17
CA ASP A 50 -8.13 7.55 -14.60
C ASP A 50 -9.33 6.63 -14.39
N MET A 51 -9.67 5.84 -15.40
CA MET A 51 -10.79 4.90 -15.35
C MET A 51 -10.54 3.80 -14.31
N GLN A 52 -9.34 3.22 -14.29
CA GLN A 52 -8.99 2.17 -13.34
C GLN A 52 -8.98 2.68 -11.90
N TYR A 53 -8.49 3.91 -11.69
CA TYR A 53 -8.46 4.50 -10.36
C TYR A 53 -9.88 4.65 -9.79
N GLU A 54 -10.81 5.15 -10.58
CA GLU A 54 -12.20 5.28 -10.15
C GLU A 54 -12.81 3.91 -9.80
N ALA A 55 -12.55 2.90 -10.64
CA ALA A 55 -13.04 1.55 -10.41
C ALA A 55 -12.44 0.98 -9.11
N GLN A 56 -11.16 1.18 -8.87
CA GLN A 56 -10.50 0.73 -7.66
C GLN A 56 -11.05 1.42 -6.42
N GLN A 57 -11.28 2.73 -6.50
CA GLN A 57 -11.84 3.47 -5.36
C GLN A 57 -13.24 2.96 -4.99
N ARG A 58 -14.09 2.67 -5.98
CA ARG A 58 -15.40 2.07 -5.74
C ARG A 58 -15.30 0.67 -5.13
N PHE A 59 -14.39 -0.15 -5.65
CA PHE A 59 -14.16 -1.50 -5.14
C PHE A 59 -13.70 -1.46 -3.68
N HIS A 60 -12.71 -0.61 -3.37
CA HIS A 60 -12.20 -0.48 -2.02
C HIS A 60 -13.27 0.03 -1.05
N ALA A 61 -14.10 0.98 -1.47
CA ALA A 61 -15.17 1.52 -0.64
C ALA A 61 -16.21 0.45 -0.28
N SER A 62 -16.51 -0.48 -1.20
CA SER A 62 -17.46 -1.55 -0.95
C SER A 62 -16.85 -2.72 -0.19
N GLU A 63 -15.60 -3.08 -0.48
CA GLU A 63 -14.94 -4.26 0.08
C GLU A 63 -14.30 -4.00 1.44
N TYR A 64 -13.75 -2.80 1.66
CA TYR A 64 -13.00 -2.45 2.87
C TYR A 64 -13.70 -1.32 3.61
N LYS A 65 -14.90 -1.58 4.12
CA LYS A 65 -15.76 -0.56 4.75
C LYS A 65 -15.19 0.04 6.03
N ARG A 66 -14.27 -0.66 6.69
CA ARG A 66 -13.64 -0.21 7.94
C ARG A 66 -12.18 0.13 7.76
N ALA A 67 -11.75 0.35 6.54
CA ALA A 67 -10.36 0.65 6.26
C ALA A 67 -9.92 1.95 6.93
N ILE A 68 -8.72 1.91 7.48
CA ILE A 68 -7.99 3.08 7.93
C ILE A 68 -7.08 3.49 6.78
N ASP A 69 -7.28 4.70 6.28
CA ASP A 69 -6.67 5.19 5.05
C ASP A 69 -5.92 6.48 5.36
N GLN A 70 -4.61 6.48 5.15
CA GLN A 70 -3.74 7.54 5.63
C GLN A 70 -2.76 8.02 4.57
N ILE A 71 -2.47 9.31 4.61
CA ILE A 71 -1.39 9.91 3.84
C ILE A 71 -0.08 9.73 4.62
N VAL A 72 0.96 9.32 3.92
CA VAL A 72 2.33 9.31 4.45
C VAL A 72 2.97 10.66 4.18
N LEU A 73 3.42 11.33 5.24
CA LEU A 73 4.08 12.62 5.16
C LEU A 73 5.57 12.47 5.45
N ARG A 74 6.37 13.22 4.69
CA ARG A 74 7.78 13.42 5.01
C ARG A 74 7.96 14.91 5.24
N GLY A 75 8.12 15.31 6.52
CA GLY A 75 7.93 16.69 6.90
C GLY A 75 6.48 17.11 6.67
N THR A 76 6.25 18.12 5.83
CA THR A 76 4.91 18.58 5.45
C THR A 76 4.48 18.05 4.08
N GLU A 77 5.35 17.32 3.38
CA GLU A 77 5.09 16.84 2.01
C GLU A 77 4.38 15.50 2.02
N ALA A 78 3.29 15.38 1.27
CA ALA A 78 2.63 14.10 1.04
C ALA A 78 3.47 13.27 0.07
N VAL A 79 3.89 12.07 0.49
CA VAL A 79 4.78 11.22 -0.28
C VAL A 79 4.25 9.83 -0.52
N GLY A 80 3.13 9.46 0.10
CA GLY A 80 2.59 8.12 -0.08
C GLY A 80 1.24 7.92 0.59
N ARG A 81 0.80 6.67 0.55
CA ARG A 81 -0.48 6.24 1.11
C ARG A 81 -0.30 4.89 1.79
N VAL A 82 -0.94 4.71 2.93
CA VAL A 82 -1.09 3.41 3.56
C VAL A 82 -2.55 3.19 3.90
N THR A 83 -3.06 2.02 3.52
CA THR A 83 -4.45 1.62 3.78
C THR A 83 -4.43 0.23 4.39
N PHE A 84 -5.07 0.06 5.53
CA PHE A 84 -5.23 -1.24 6.16
C PHE A 84 -6.58 -1.34 6.84
N GLU A 85 -7.05 -2.58 7.03
CA GLU A 85 -8.34 -2.81 7.67
C GLU A 85 -8.17 -3.82 8.80
N PRO A 86 -8.40 -3.40 10.06
CA PRO A 86 -8.50 -4.34 11.18
C PRO A 86 -9.78 -5.16 11.04
N ARG A 87 -9.65 -6.49 11.09
CA ARG A 87 -10.76 -7.43 11.00
C ARG A 87 -10.75 -8.32 12.24
N GLU A 88 -11.80 -9.12 12.39
CA GLU A 88 -11.93 -10.02 13.56
C GLU A 88 -10.74 -10.98 13.66
N HIS A 89 -10.32 -11.58 12.55
CA HIS A 89 -9.31 -12.63 12.54
C HIS A 89 -8.01 -12.27 11.82
N GLU A 90 -7.89 -11.07 11.31
CA GLU A 90 -6.68 -10.62 10.61
C GLU A 90 -6.60 -9.10 10.61
N ILE A 91 -5.40 -8.59 10.32
CA ILE A 91 -5.25 -7.23 9.83
C ILE A 91 -4.97 -7.34 8.33
N ARG A 92 -5.80 -6.70 7.51
CA ARG A 92 -5.64 -6.72 6.05
C ARG A 92 -4.88 -5.47 5.61
N CYS A 93 -3.67 -5.66 5.09
CA CYS A 93 -2.96 -4.57 4.41
C CYS A 93 -3.51 -4.44 3.00
N VAL A 94 -4.11 -3.30 2.69
CA VAL A 94 -4.77 -3.07 1.40
C VAL A 94 -3.82 -2.40 0.43
N GLU A 95 -3.10 -1.38 0.87
CA GLU A 95 -2.19 -0.63 0.00
C GLU A 95 -1.06 0.00 0.80
N VAL A 96 0.15 -0.07 0.25
CA VAL A 96 1.28 0.75 0.66
C VAL A 96 1.93 1.27 -0.62
N SER A 97 1.85 2.57 -0.86
CA SER A 97 2.36 3.21 -2.06
C SER A 97 3.20 4.43 -1.71
N LEU A 98 4.29 4.63 -2.42
CA LEU A 98 5.18 5.78 -2.26
C LEU A 98 5.46 6.42 -3.62
N MET A 99 5.59 7.74 -3.64
CA MET A 99 6.04 8.47 -4.82
C MET A 99 7.47 8.00 -5.19
N PRO A 100 7.80 7.95 -6.50
CA PRO A 100 9.08 7.39 -6.95
C PRO A 100 10.31 7.97 -6.27
N GLY A 101 10.34 9.27 -6.00
CA GLY A 101 11.48 9.93 -5.37
C GLY A 101 11.68 9.57 -3.89
N HIS A 102 10.73 8.85 -3.29
CA HIS A 102 10.78 8.46 -1.88
C HIS A 102 10.83 6.95 -1.69
N ARG A 103 10.98 6.19 -2.78
CA ARG A 103 11.19 4.74 -2.74
C ARG A 103 12.64 4.42 -2.42
N ASN A 104 12.89 3.19 -1.96
CA ASN A 104 14.22 2.69 -1.62
C ASN A 104 14.93 3.49 -0.51
N ALA A 105 14.17 4.23 0.29
CA ALA A 105 14.68 5.00 1.44
C ALA A 105 14.28 4.35 2.78
N GLY A 106 13.74 3.13 2.75
CA GLY A 106 13.34 2.40 3.96
C GLY A 106 11.97 2.76 4.49
N ILE A 107 11.23 3.67 3.86
CA ILE A 107 9.91 4.10 4.32
C ILE A 107 8.90 2.96 4.22
N GLY A 108 8.86 2.26 3.08
CA GLY A 108 7.97 1.11 2.88
C GLY A 108 8.20 0.01 3.91
N THR A 109 9.46 -0.32 4.16
CA THR A 109 9.85 -1.28 5.21
C THR A 109 9.31 -0.82 6.56
N ARG A 110 9.48 0.45 6.89
CA ARG A 110 9.01 1.01 8.16
C ARG A 110 7.49 0.91 8.30
N LEU A 111 6.76 1.23 7.24
CA LEU A 111 5.30 1.13 7.23
C LEU A 111 4.83 -0.31 7.49
N ILE A 112 5.43 -1.28 6.82
CA ILE A 112 5.09 -2.69 7.02
C ILE A 112 5.43 -3.14 8.43
N ARG A 113 6.57 -2.75 8.97
CA ARG A 113 6.95 -3.09 10.34
C ARG A 113 6.01 -2.50 11.38
N GLU A 114 5.49 -1.30 11.14
CA GLU A 114 4.48 -0.70 12.03
C GLU A 114 3.17 -1.50 11.98
N LEU A 115 2.77 -1.98 10.80
CA LEU A 115 1.60 -2.87 10.69
C LEU A 115 1.84 -4.21 11.37
N GLN A 116 3.06 -4.75 11.28
CA GLN A 116 3.43 -5.97 12.01
C GLN A 116 3.36 -5.77 13.52
N THR A 117 3.79 -4.61 14.02
CA THR A 117 3.70 -4.26 15.43
C THR A 117 2.24 -4.22 15.89
N GLU A 118 1.37 -3.61 15.10
CA GLU A 118 -0.06 -3.56 15.40
C GLU A 118 -0.69 -4.96 15.38
N ALA A 119 -0.33 -5.78 14.40
CA ALA A 119 -0.80 -7.16 14.31
C ALA A 119 -0.36 -7.97 15.53
N ARG A 120 0.89 -7.80 15.96
CA ARG A 120 1.40 -8.46 17.17
C ARG A 120 0.64 -8.02 18.41
N ARG A 121 0.36 -6.73 18.54
CA ARG A 121 -0.40 -6.18 19.65
C ARG A 121 -1.80 -6.82 19.72
N GLN A 122 -2.45 -7.02 18.58
CA GLN A 122 -3.77 -7.63 18.49
C GLN A 122 -3.74 -9.15 18.42
N LYS A 123 -2.57 -9.76 18.35
CA LYS A 123 -2.40 -11.22 18.24
C LYS A 123 -3.10 -11.78 17.00
N LYS A 124 -2.95 -11.09 15.88
CA LYS A 124 -3.57 -11.45 14.60
C LYS A 124 -2.53 -11.54 13.49
N PRO A 125 -2.76 -12.36 12.46
CA PRO A 125 -1.92 -12.34 11.28
C PRO A 125 -2.12 -11.05 10.49
N LEU A 126 -1.07 -10.62 9.80
CA LEU A 126 -1.09 -9.55 8.83
C LEU A 126 -1.13 -10.19 7.45
N ARG A 127 -2.15 -9.89 6.64
CA ARG A 127 -2.35 -10.48 5.32
C ARG A 127 -2.42 -9.41 4.26
N LEU A 128 -1.96 -9.74 3.06
CA LEU A 128 -2.00 -8.85 1.91
C LEU A 128 -2.11 -9.65 0.61
N GLN A 129 -2.55 -8.97 -0.44
CA GLN A 129 -2.46 -9.46 -1.80
C GLN A 129 -1.40 -8.66 -2.54
N VAL A 130 -0.64 -9.34 -3.39
CA VAL A 130 0.38 -8.68 -4.22
C VAL A 130 0.35 -9.29 -5.61
N ILE A 131 0.52 -8.45 -6.64
CA ILE A 131 0.61 -8.90 -8.03
C ILE A 131 1.81 -9.82 -8.18
N ARG A 132 1.66 -10.93 -8.92
CA ARG A 132 2.65 -12.01 -9.04
C ARG A 132 4.04 -11.54 -9.47
N PHE A 133 4.13 -10.46 -10.23
CA PHE A 133 5.40 -9.93 -10.73
C PHE A 133 5.86 -8.66 -10.02
N SER A 134 5.26 -8.34 -8.87
CA SER A 134 5.63 -7.16 -8.11
C SER A 134 7.03 -7.27 -7.52
N ARG A 135 7.79 -6.18 -7.59
CA ARG A 135 9.10 -6.08 -6.93
C ARG A 135 8.97 -6.12 -5.40
N ALA A 136 7.79 -5.81 -4.88
CA ALA A 136 7.54 -5.81 -3.44
C ALA A 136 7.55 -7.20 -2.82
N ILE A 137 7.41 -8.28 -3.61
CA ILE A 137 7.39 -9.64 -3.09
C ILE A 137 8.66 -9.95 -2.30
N SER A 138 9.83 -9.57 -2.82
CA SER A 138 11.10 -9.83 -2.13
C SER A 138 11.18 -9.06 -0.81
N LEU A 139 10.64 -7.85 -0.74
CA LEU A 139 10.55 -7.07 0.49
C LEU A 139 9.67 -7.79 1.51
N PHE A 140 8.48 -8.24 1.11
CA PHE A 140 7.58 -8.96 2.02
C PHE A 140 8.22 -10.25 2.52
N GLU A 141 8.87 -11.03 1.64
CA GLU A 141 9.54 -12.26 2.06
C GLU A 141 10.66 -11.97 3.07
N ARG A 142 11.44 -10.91 2.86
CA ARG A 142 12.48 -10.50 3.82
C ARG A 142 11.90 -10.09 5.17
N LEU A 143 10.68 -9.58 5.19
CA LEU A 143 10.01 -9.19 6.42
C LEU A 143 9.24 -10.35 7.08
N GLY A 144 9.38 -11.56 6.55
CA GLY A 144 8.82 -12.76 7.15
C GLY A 144 7.47 -13.19 6.64
N PHE A 145 6.95 -12.57 5.58
CA PHE A 145 5.71 -13.00 4.94
C PHE A 145 5.92 -14.29 4.16
N GLN A 146 4.92 -15.14 4.15
CA GLN A 146 4.89 -16.37 3.38
C GLN A 146 3.71 -16.35 2.41
N ARG A 147 3.90 -16.96 1.25
CA ARG A 147 2.81 -17.14 0.28
C ARG A 147 1.90 -18.25 0.80
N ILE A 148 0.60 -17.95 0.95
CA ILE A 148 -0.37 -18.92 1.45
C ILE A 148 -1.35 -19.39 0.39
N SER A 149 -1.54 -18.62 -0.67
CA SER A 149 -2.35 -19.03 -1.82
C SER A 149 -2.02 -18.15 -3.02
N GLU A 150 -2.50 -18.57 -4.19
CA GLU A 150 -2.30 -17.79 -5.41
C GLU A 150 -3.52 -17.86 -6.32
N THR A 151 -3.68 -16.80 -7.12
CA THR A 151 -4.58 -16.77 -8.26
C THR A 151 -3.73 -16.62 -9.53
N GLY A 152 -4.38 -16.52 -10.70
CA GLY A 152 -3.65 -16.26 -11.95
C GLY A 152 -2.86 -14.96 -11.95
N THR A 153 -3.25 -13.99 -11.12
CA THR A 153 -2.70 -12.62 -11.13
C THR A 153 -2.02 -12.20 -9.84
N HIS A 154 -2.34 -12.83 -8.71
CA HIS A 154 -1.89 -12.38 -7.38
C HIS A 154 -1.43 -13.52 -6.50
N PHE A 155 -0.55 -13.21 -5.54
CA PHE A 155 -0.28 -14.04 -4.37
C PHE A 155 -1.00 -13.46 -3.16
N GLN A 156 -1.54 -14.34 -2.31
CA GLN A 156 -1.89 -13.99 -0.94
C GLN A 156 -0.67 -14.25 -0.08
N MET A 157 -0.29 -13.28 0.72
CA MET A 157 0.85 -13.42 1.63
C MET A 157 0.41 -13.16 3.07
N GLU A 158 1.06 -13.85 3.99
CA GLU A 158 0.73 -13.79 5.41
C GLU A 158 1.99 -13.69 6.25
N TRP A 159 1.92 -12.84 7.26
CA TRP A 159 2.89 -12.81 8.35
C TRP A 159 2.13 -13.05 9.66
N THR A 160 2.65 -13.96 10.50
CA THR A 160 2.08 -14.24 11.80
C THR A 160 3.03 -13.78 12.90
N PRO A 161 2.50 -13.13 13.96
CA PRO A 161 3.34 -12.75 15.09
C PRO A 161 3.91 -13.98 15.77
N GLY A 162 5.19 -13.91 16.16
CA GLY A 162 5.81 -14.95 16.96
C GLY A 162 5.28 -14.94 18.39
N ASP A 163 5.53 -16.02 19.10
CA ASP A 163 5.17 -16.17 20.52
C ASP A 163 5.95 -15.21 21.43
#